data_daccd26d938678c27c82b8a75e3cf28b
#
_entry.id   daccd26d938678c27c82b8a75e3cf28b
#
_cell.length_a   1.000
_cell.length_b   1.000
_cell.length_c   1.000
_cell.angle_alpha   90.00
_cell.angle_beta   90.00
_cell.angle_gamma   90.00
#
_symmetry.space_group_name_H-M   'P 1'
#
loop_
_entity.id
_entity.type
_entity.pdbx_description
1 polymer ?
#
loop_
_entity_poly.entity_id
_entity_poly.type
_entity_poly.pdbx_seq_one_letter_code
_entity_poly.pdbx_strand_id
1 'polypeptide(L)'
;MMDNLYTQHTLSNGLRAVYRRHTGNVAYCGVAVDAGSRDEGDSLGLAHFVEHTLFKGTAKRRAWHILNRMELVGGELNAYTAKEETLVYSLFPKGNMNRAMELIADLVQNSVFPEREVEKEREVVMEEIMSYRDTPSEAIYDDFEDLLFAGSGLGHNILGTEASLQRLSAADCQDFLRLLYTPGNMVLFGIGDTDPDRFFRMAERHFGAFRRPTVRQPRIQPTVMPMFAETRTVDTHQAHTIIGVPTFGMHDDRRYPLLLLNNLLGGPGMNSLLNVAIRERHGYAYTVESAVTLMSDCGLMTIYFGCDERHAKRCLQLVDRTLDRLASTTMSGRQLDAAKKQYSGQMLVASASLEGTALSMGKSVMRFGTVTTVEELTDRICGVTASQLREAAALIAQNYSRLTFL
;
A
#
# COMPACT_ATOMS: atom_id res chain seq x y z
N MET A 1 -24.88 4.36 23.44
CA MET A 1 -23.39 4.33 23.45
C MET A 1 -23.01 3.43 22.29
N MET A 2 -22.40 3.96 21.23
CA MET A 2 -21.81 3.11 20.20
C MET A 2 -20.70 2.33 20.90
N ASP A 3 -20.83 1.00 20.97
CA ASP A 3 -19.75 0.14 21.41
C ASP A 3 -18.54 0.45 20.55
N ASN A 4 -17.46 0.88 21.19
CA ASN A 4 -16.24 1.24 20.49
C ASN A 4 -15.69 -0.05 19.88
N LEU A 5 -15.95 -0.27 18.59
CA LEU A 5 -15.62 -1.51 17.86
C LEU A 5 -14.12 -1.84 17.95
N TYR A 6 -13.31 -0.83 18.17
CA TYR A 6 -11.85 -0.90 18.26
C TYR A 6 -11.38 -0.45 19.64
N THR A 7 -10.54 -1.25 20.27
CA THR A 7 -9.86 -0.90 21.52
C THR A 7 -8.41 -0.60 21.24
N GLN A 8 -7.92 0.55 21.72
CA GLN A 8 -6.51 0.96 21.57
C GLN A 8 -5.85 1.04 22.93
N HIS A 9 -4.56 0.71 22.97
CA HIS A 9 -3.72 0.79 24.16
C HIS A 9 -2.28 1.12 23.76
N THR A 10 -1.58 1.87 24.59
CA THR A 10 -0.14 2.11 24.44
C THR A 10 0.60 1.30 25.49
N LEU A 11 1.51 0.42 25.06
CA LEU A 11 2.30 -0.42 25.95
C LEU A 11 3.31 0.40 26.74
N SER A 12 3.88 -0.20 27.79
CA SER A 12 4.85 0.44 28.68
C SER A 12 6.10 1.00 28.01
N ASN A 13 6.41 0.53 26.81
CA ASN A 13 7.53 0.97 25.97
C ASN A 13 7.15 1.98 24.87
N GLY A 14 5.88 2.42 24.83
CA GLY A 14 5.38 3.35 23.83
C GLY A 14 4.85 2.71 22.55
N LEU A 15 4.91 1.38 22.37
CA LEU A 15 4.29 0.70 21.25
C LEU A 15 2.77 0.86 21.31
N ARG A 16 2.18 1.39 20.24
CA ARG A 16 0.72 1.47 20.08
C ARG A 16 0.18 0.11 19.68
N ALA A 17 -0.95 -0.26 20.28
CA ALA A 17 -1.64 -1.50 19.95
C ALA A 17 -3.12 -1.23 19.72
N VAL A 18 -3.71 -1.90 18.73
CA VAL A 18 -5.13 -1.80 18.41
C VAL A 18 -5.72 -3.19 18.23
N TYR A 19 -6.89 -3.39 18.79
CA TYR A 19 -7.59 -4.66 18.75
C TYR A 19 -9.07 -4.49 18.43
N ARG A 20 -9.59 -5.36 17.56
CA ARG A 20 -11.03 -5.52 17.30
C ARG A 20 -11.47 -6.90 17.72
N ARG A 21 -12.45 -6.98 18.60
CA ARG A 21 -13.07 -8.27 18.91
C ARG A 21 -13.96 -8.73 17.75
N HIS A 22 -13.78 -9.99 17.33
CA HIS A 22 -14.56 -10.62 16.27
C HIS A 22 -14.79 -12.09 16.61
N THR A 23 -16.05 -12.51 16.71
CA THR A 23 -16.45 -13.87 17.18
C THR A 23 -16.31 -14.96 16.11
N GLY A 24 -15.56 -14.75 15.03
CA GLY A 24 -15.30 -15.74 13.99
C GLY A 24 -14.30 -16.83 14.40
N ASN A 25 -14.12 -17.79 13.50
CA ASN A 25 -13.18 -18.91 13.68
C ASN A 25 -11.75 -18.59 13.19
N VAL A 26 -11.56 -17.46 12.53
CA VAL A 26 -10.26 -16.97 12.02
C VAL A 26 -9.88 -15.70 12.74
N ALA A 27 -8.60 -15.51 12.99
CA ALA A 27 -8.04 -14.35 13.63
C ALA A 27 -6.80 -13.86 12.88
N TYR A 28 -6.48 -12.60 13.05
CA TYR A 28 -5.29 -11.93 12.49
C TYR A 28 -4.51 -11.25 13.61
N CYS A 29 -3.20 -11.27 13.49
CA CYS A 29 -2.30 -10.49 14.33
C CYS A 29 -1.13 -10.03 13.47
N GLY A 30 -0.70 -8.79 13.65
CA GLY A 30 0.41 -8.25 12.88
C GLY A 30 0.99 -6.99 13.47
N VAL A 31 2.08 -6.56 12.88
CA VAL A 31 2.72 -5.26 13.14
C VAL A 31 2.78 -4.47 11.85
N ALA A 32 2.31 -3.23 11.89
CA ALA A 32 2.55 -2.24 10.86
C ALA A 32 3.76 -1.39 11.29
N VAL A 33 4.72 -1.24 10.40
CA VAL A 33 5.95 -0.48 10.58
C VAL A 33 5.90 0.73 9.66
N ASP A 34 6.10 1.94 10.17
CA ASP A 34 6.19 3.17 9.38
C ASP A 34 7.59 3.30 8.76
N ALA A 35 7.90 2.34 7.91
CA ALA A 35 9.15 2.24 7.16
C ALA A 35 8.91 1.40 5.89
N GLY A 36 9.41 1.87 4.76
CA GLY A 36 9.33 1.22 3.47
C GLY A 36 10.52 1.60 2.58
N SER A 37 10.39 1.41 1.27
CA SER A 37 11.50 1.69 0.35
C SER A 37 11.89 3.17 0.33
N ARG A 38 10.97 4.09 0.64
CA ARG A 38 11.28 5.51 0.76
C ARG A 38 12.31 5.84 1.85
N ASP A 39 12.48 4.95 2.83
CA ASP A 39 13.27 5.18 4.05
C ASP A 39 14.65 4.47 4.01
N GLU A 40 15.04 3.87 2.88
CA GLU A 40 16.25 3.05 2.74
C GLU A 40 17.49 3.84 2.25
N GLY A 41 17.35 5.15 1.99
CA GLY A 41 18.44 6.01 1.53
C GLY A 41 19.02 5.54 0.20
N ASP A 42 20.35 5.38 0.14
CA ASP A 42 21.07 4.95 -1.07
C ASP A 42 21.09 3.42 -1.27
N SER A 43 20.53 2.66 -0.31
CA SER A 43 20.51 1.19 -0.31
C SER A 43 19.24 0.66 -1.00
N LEU A 44 19.06 1.01 -2.27
CA LEU A 44 17.83 0.72 -3.02
C LEU A 44 17.48 -0.77 -2.99
N GLY A 45 16.22 -1.09 -2.64
CA GLY A 45 15.70 -2.44 -2.48
C GLY A 45 15.88 -3.04 -1.07
N LEU A 46 16.51 -2.30 -0.13
CA LEU A 46 16.80 -2.82 1.20
C LEU A 46 15.54 -3.13 2.01
N ALA A 47 14.52 -2.30 1.95
CA ALA A 47 13.29 -2.52 2.71
C ALA A 47 12.59 -3.82 2.31
N HIS A 48 12.49 -4.08 1.00
CA HIS A 48 11.94 -5.31 0.44
C HIS A 48 12.85 -6.52 0.75
N PHE A 49 14.15 -6.34 0.63
CA PHE A 49 15.12 -7.38 0.95
C PHE A 49 15.10 -7.77 2.44
N VAL A 50 14.87 -6.81 3.34
CA VAL A 50 14.63 -7.07 4.76
C VAL A 50 13.36 -7.90 4.96
N GLU A 51 12.28 -7.61 4.26
CA GLU A 51 11.05 -8.41 4.30
C GLU A 51 11.33 -9.88 3.97
N HIS A 52 11.98 -10.18 2.83
CA HIS A 52 12.34 -11.53 2.42
C HIS A 52 13.21 -12.25 3.44
N THR A 53 14.21 -11.55 3.97
CA THR A 53 15.19 -12.13 4.89
C THR A 53 14.73 -12.19 6.33
N LEU A 54 13.65 -11.48 6.70
CA LEU A 54 13.09 -11.46 8.06
C LEU A 54 12.68 -12.85 8.55
N PHE A 55 12.22 -13.72 7.65
CA PHE A 55 11.76 -15.08 7.96
C PHE A 55 12.89 -16.13 7.97
N LYS A 56 14.14 -15.75 7.72
CA LYS A 56 15.25 -16.69 7.51
C LYS A 56 16.03 -17.03 8.78
N GLY A 57 15.76 -16.35 9.88
CA GLY A 57 16.34 -16.68 11.18
C GLY A 57 16.20 -15.58 12.22
N THR A 58 15.95 -16.00 13.44
CA THR A 58 16.04 -15.14 14.63
C THR A 58 17.12 -15.68 15.57
N ALA A 59 17.46 -14.92 16.62
CA ALA A 59 18.36 -15.40 17.67
C ALA A 59 17.87 -16.70 18.34
N LYS A 60 16.56 -17.03 18.22
CA LYS A 60 15.93 -18.20 18.86
C LYS A 60 15.54 -19.29 17.86
N ARG A 61 15.37 -18.95 16.57
CA ARG A 61 14.76 -19.84 15.57
C ARG A 61 15.51 -19.82 14.27
N ARG A 62 15.65 -20.99 13.64
CA ARG A 62 16.04 -21.13 12.25
C ARG A 62 14.82 -20.95 11.35
N ALA A 63 15.01 -20.67 10.06
CA ALA A 63 13.96 -20.47 9.07
C ALA A 63 12.85 -21.53 9.11
N TRP A 64 13.23 -22.83 9.17
CA TRP A 64 12.27 -23.93 9.24
C TRP A 64 11.31 -23.81 10.45
N HIS A 65 11.81 -23.39 11.62
CA HIS A 65 10.98 -23.24 12.83
C HIS A 65 10.06 -22.02 12.72
N ILE A 66 10.48 -20.97 12.00
CA ILE A 66 9.67 -19.79 11.75
C ILE A 66 8.49 -20.16 10.84
N LEU A 67 8.77 -20.74 9.68
CA LEU A 67 7.76 -21.13 8.70
C LEU A 67 6.73 -22.09 9.33
N ASN A 68 7.20 -23.15 9.97
CA ASN A 68 6.31 -24.13 10.57
C ASN A 68 5.55 -23.65 11.81
N ARG A 69 5.92 -22.50 12.39
CA ARG A 69 5.30 -22.04 13.64
C ARG A 69 3.80 -21.84 13.50
N MET A 70 3.34 -21.26 12.39
CA MET A 70 1.92 -21.05 12.14
C MET A 70 1.32 -22.15 11.26
N GLU A 71 2.05 -22.66 10.28
CA GLU A 71 1.63 -23.75 9.40
C GLU A 71 1.12 -24.98 10.17
N LEU A 72 1.81 -25.41 11.24
CA LEU A 72 1.42 -26.55 12.06
C LEU A 72 0.06 -26.42 12.76
N VAL A 73 -0.51 -25.24 12.80
CA VAL A 73 -1.85 -24.99 13.32
C VAL A 73 -2.84 -24.54 12.25
N GLY A 74 -2.46 -24.66 10.97
CA GLY A 74 -3.26 -24.22 9.83
C GLY A 74 -3.35 -22.70 9.68
N GLY A 75 -2.33 -21.99 10.15
CA GLY A 75 -2.20 -20.54 9.96
C GLY A 75 -1.12 -20.22 8.95
N GLU A 76 -1.13 -19.00 8.44
CA GLU A 76 -0.17 -18.46 7.48
C GLU A 76 0.59 -17.30 8.09
N LEU A 77 1.81 -17.06 7.62
CA LEU A 77 2.64 -15.93 7.97
C LEU A 77 2.99 -15.17 6.70
N ASN A 78 2.66 -13.89 6.67
CA ASN A 78 2.80 -13.05 5.49
C ASN A 78 3.46 -11.72 5.83
N ALA A 79 4.05 -11.07 4.83
CA ALA A 79 4.50 -9.69 4.90
C ALA A 79 4.33 -9.02 3.54
N TYR A 80 4.37 -7.70 3.53
CA TYR A 80 4.56 -6.92 2.32
C TYR A 80 5.23 -5.57 2.64
N THR A 81 5.95 -5.05 1.66
CA THR A 81 6.61 -3.76 1.70
C THR A 81 6.00 -2.83 0.67
N ALA A 82 5.76 -1.59 1.07
CA ALA A 82 5.35 -0.49 0.20
C ALA A 82 6.37 0.67 0.30
N LYS A 83 6.10 1.78 -0.36
CA LYS A 83 7.00 2.95 -0.30
C LYS A 83 7.22 3.47 1.13
N GLU A 84 6.18 3.50 1.96
CA GLU A 84 6.25 4.09 3.30
C GLU A 84 5.85 3.14 4.44
N GLU A 85 5.62 1.88 4.16
CA GLU A 85 5.18 0.93 5.19
C GLU A 85 5.65 -0.49 4.90
N THR A 86 5.90 -1.24 5.96
CA THR A 86 6.06 -2.69 5.93
C THR A 86 5.09 -3.31 6.93
N LEU A 87 4.35 -4.32 6.51
CA LEU A 87 3.46 -5.08 7.38
C LEU A 87 3.96 -6.51 7.50
N VAL A 88 4.00 -7.01 8.74
CA VAL A 88 4.30 -8.42 9.06
C VAL A 88 3.11 -8.95 9.83
N TYR A 89 2.43 -9.96 9.32
CA TYR A 89 1.20 -10.44 9.91
C TYR A 89 0.98 -11.94 9.70
N SER A 90 0.08 -12.48 10.48
CA SER A 90 -0.34 -13.87 10.40
C SER A 90 -1.86 -13.96 10.46
N LEU A 91 -2.43 -14.86 9.67
CA LEU A 91 -3.81 -15.31 9.81
C LEU A 91 -3.82 -16.74 10.36
N PHE A 92 -4.78 -17.07 11.18
CA PHE A 92 -4.80 -18.36 11.88
C PHE A 92 -6.16 -18.71 12.46
N PRO A 93 -6.46 -20.01 12.68
CA PRO A 93 -7.62 -20.45 13.43
C PRO A 93 -7.62 -19.91 14.87
N LYS A 94 -8.80 -19.53 15.39
CA LYS A 94 -8.95 -19.03 16.76
C LYS A 94 -8.24 -19.89 17.79
N GLY A 95 -7.79 -19.27 18.88
CA GLY A 95 -7.00 -19.93 19.93
C GLY A 95 -5.49 -19.78 19.77
N ASN A 96 -5.00 -19.33 18.62
CA ASN A 96 -3.57 -19.22 18.33
C ASN A 96 -3.01 -17.79 18.43
N MET A 97 -3.78 -16.81 18.94
CA MET A 97 -3.36 -15.40 19.04
C MET A 97 -2.01 -15.23 19.76
N ASN A 98 -1.81 -15.90 20.90
CA ASN A 98 -0.54 -15.82 21.63
C ASN A 98 0.63 -16.40 20.85
N ARG A 99 0.38 -17.45 20.05
CA ARG A 99 1.38 -18.11 19.21
C ARG A 99 1.84 -17.21 18.08
N ALA A 100 0.89 -16.57 17.39
CA ALA A 100 1.17 -15.62 16.31
C ALA A 100 1.88 -14.37 16.85
N MET A 101 1.37 -13.78 17.92
CA MET A 101 1.96 -12.59 18.53
C MET A 101 3.40 -12.84 19.01
N GLU A 102 3.67 -14.01 19.61
CA GLU A 102 5.01 -14.40 20.05
C GLU A 102 5.97 -14.53 18.88
N LEU A 103 5.53 -15.13 17.77
CA LEU A 103 6.35 -15.26 16.56
C LEU A 103 6.65 -13.90 15.93
N ILE A 104 5.63 -13.06 15.73
CA ILE A 104 5.80 -11.72 15.15
C ILE A 104 6.74 -10.87 16.03
N ALA A 105 6.58 -10.94 17.34
CA ALA A 105 7.49 -10.27 18.27
C ALA A 105 8.93 -10.74 18.11
N ASP A 106 9.15 -12.04 17.93
CA ASP A 106 10.49 -12.58 17.73
C ASP A 106 11.11 -12.13 16.41
N LEU A 107 10.31 -12.09 15.34
CA LEU A 107 10.75 -11.62 14.02
C LEU A 107 11.21 -10.16 14.08
N VAL A 108 10.36 -9.24 14.53
CA VAL A 108 10.68 -7.80 14.48
C VAL A 108 11.73 -7.36 15.51
N GLN A 109 11.95 -8.17 16.56
CA GLN A 109 12.91 -7.85 17.61
C GLN A 109 14.26 -8.54 17.45
N ASN A 110 14.28 -9.77 16.97
CA ASN A 110 15.40 -10.69 17.12
C ASN A 110 15.90 -11.32 15.82
N SER A 111 15.44 -10.88 14.63
CA SER A 111 15.97 -11.36 13.35
C SER A 111 17.46 -11.07 13.24
N VAL A 112 18.24 -12.07 12.76
CA VAL A 112 19.70 -12.07 12.74
C VAL A 112 20.30 -12.13 11.33
N PHE A 113 19.47 -12.30 10.31
CA PHE A 113 19.87 -12.29 8.89
C PHE A 113 21.11 -13.16 8.62
N PRO A 114 21.03 -14.51 8.73
CA PRO A 114 22.21 -15.36 8.53
C PRO A 114 22.77 -15.19 7.12
N GLU A 115 24.05 -14.92 6.95
CA GLU A 115 24.70 -14.62 5.67
C GLU A 115 24.35 -15.62 4.56
N ARG A 116 24.36 -16.93 4.89
CA ARG A 116 23.98 -17.97 3.94
C ARG A 116 22.53 -17.85 3.44
N GLU A 117 21.62 -17.45 4.28
CA GLU A 117 20.22 -17.26 3.91
C GLU A 117 20.03 -15.94 3.16
N VAL A 118 20.76 -14.89 3.54
CA VAL A 118 20.80 -13.61 2.80
C VAL A 118 21.26 -13.84 1.37
N GLU A 119 22.30 -14.66 1.14
CA GLU A 119 22.79 -14.96 -0.22
C GLU A 119 21.76 -15.71 -1.06
N LYS A 120 21.07 -16.69 -0.48
CA LYS A 120 19.99 -17.40 -1.17
C LYS A 120 18.82 -16.50 -1.55
N GLU A 121 18.43 -15.61 -0.63
CA GLU A 121 17.32 -14.69 -0.92
C GLU A 121 17.71 -13.63 -1.94
N ARG A 122 18.98 -13.27 -2.04
CA ARG A 122 19.47 -12.41 -3.12
C ARG A 122 19.15 -13.00 -4.49
N GLU A 123 19.40 -14.31 -4.67
CA GLU A 123 19.06 -15.01 -5.92
C GLU A 123 17.55 -14.98 -6.18
N VAL A 124 16.73 -15.20 -5.15
CA VAL A 124 15.27 -15.17 -5.25
C VAL A 124 14.76 -13.78 -5.67
N VAL A 125 15.26 -12.72 -5.03
CA VAL A 125 14.85 -11.34 -5.37
C VAL A 125 15.39 -10.92 -6.74
N MET A 126 16.56 -11.42 -7.16
CA MET A 126 17.05 -11.23 -8.53
C MET A 126 16.11 -11.83 -9.58
N GLU A 127 15.62 -13.05 -9.35
CA GLU A 127 14.60 -13.69 -10.21
C GLU A 127 13.30 -12.88 -10.23
N GLU A 128 12.90 -12.33 -9.08
CA GLU A 128 11.70 -11.48 -8.98
C GLU A 128 11.85 -10.19 -9.81
N ILE A 129 13.00 -9.52 -9.73
CA ILE A 129 13.31 -8.33 -10.56
C ILE A 129 13.20 -8.68 -12.05
N MET A 130 13.73 -9.83 -12.48
CA MET A 130 13.65 -10.26 -13.88
C MET A 130 12.21 -10.55 -14.29
N SER A 131 11.47 -11.31 -13.49
CA SER A 131 10.06 -11.64 -13.73
C SER A 131 9.19 -10.39 -13.81
N TYR A 132 9.46 -9.40 -12.98
CA TYR A 132 8.74 -8.14 -12.98
C TYR A 132 8.99 -7.32 -14.25
N ARG A 133 10.23 -7.29 -14.75
CA ARG A 133 10.58 -6.65 -16.02
C ARG A 133 9.91 -7.31 -17.23
N ASP A 134 9.65 -8.61 -17.14
CA ASP A 134 8.95 -9.38 -18.18
C ASP A 134 7.43 -9.14 -18.17
N THR A 135 6.94 -8.29 -17.26
CA THR A 135 5.52 -7.94 -17.13
C THR A 135 5.31 -6.43 -17.37
N PRO A 136 5.29 -5.96 -18.64
CA PRO A 136 5.21 -4.53 -18.96
C PRO A 136 4.02 -3.81 -18.34
N SER A 137 2.90 -4.51 -18.12
CA SER A 137 1.69 -3.97 -17.47
C SER A 137 1.89 -3.62 -16.00
N GLU A 138 2.88 -4.22 -15.32
CA GLU A 138 3.26 -3.94 -13.93
C GLU A 138 4.44 -2.96 -13.90
N ALA A 139 5.49 -3.25 -14.67
CA ALA A 139 6.71 -2.45 -14.72
C ALA A 139 6.47 -0.97 -15.06
N ILE A 140 5.45 -0.67 -15.88
CA ILE A 140 5.14 0.70 -16.30
C ILE A 140 4.75 1.62 -15.13
N TYR A 141 4.18 1.07 -14.04
CA TYR A 141 3.82 1.87 -12.85
C TYR A 141 5.06 2.34 -12.12
N ASP A 142 6.01 1.45 -11.86
CA ASP A 142 7.26 1.80 -11.20
C ASP A 142 8.12 2.73 -12.05
N ASP A 143 8.29 2.42 -13.35
CA ASP A 143 9.01 3.28 -14.27
C ASP A 143 8.41 4.68 -14.35
N PHE A 144 7.09 4.80 -14.26
CA PHE A 144 6.41 6.09 -14.22
C PHE A 144 6.68 6.83 -12.91
N GLU A 145 6.62 6.14 -11.75
CA GLU A 145 6.94 6.73 -10.45
C GLU A 145 8.41 7.17 -10.38
N ASP A 146 9.33 6.37 -10.91
CA ASP A 146 10.76 6.68 -10.99
C ASP A 146 11.04 7.96 -11.79
N LEU A 147 10.34 8.13 -12.92
CA LEU A 147 10.43 9.36 -13.72
C LEU A 147 9.82 10.56 -13.00
N LEU A 148 8.64 10.38 -12.39
CA LEU A 148 7.89 11.49 -11.77
C LEU A 148 8.56 12.02 -10.52
N PHE A 149 9.16 11.14 -9.72
CA PHE A 149 9.78 11.44 -8.43
C PHE A 149 11.31 11.27 -8.45
N ALA A 150 11.92 11.34 -9.63
CA ALA A 150 13.35 11.13 -9.80
C ALA A 150 14.19 11.96 -8.82
N GLY A 151 15.21 11.33 -8.24
CA GLY A 151 16.10 11.96 -7.25
C GLY A 151 15.49 12.10 -5.85
N SER A 152 14.34 11.50 -5.58
CA SER A 152 13.75 11.40 -4.24
C SER A 152 13.64 9.94 -3.79
N GLY A 153 13.38 9.72 -2.50
CA GLY A 153 13.16 8.38 -1.96
C GLY A 153 11.89 7.67 -2.50
N LEU A 154 11.06 8.33 -3.31
CA LEU A 154 9.92 7.74 -4.01
C LEU A 154 10.26 7.30 -5.45
N GLY A 155 11.29 7.91 -6.06
CA GLY A 155 11.68 7.69 -7.45
C GLY A 155 12.65 6.51 -7.60
N HIS A 156 12.28 5.33 -7.16
CA HIS A 156 12.96 4.07 -7.43
C HIS A 156 12.02 2.88 -7.17
N ASN A 157 12.27 1.78 -7.88
CA ASN A 157 11.52 0.54 -7.68
C ASN A 157 11.73 -0.03 -6.27
N ILE A 158 10.67 -0.55 -5.63
CA ILE A 158 10.73 -1.17 -4.30
C ILE A 158 11.69 -2.36 -4.27
N LEU A 159 11.82 -3.09 -5.37
CA LEU A 159 12.75 -4.20 -5.51
C LEU A 159 14.22 -3.75 -5.59
N GLY A 160 14.47 -2.46 -5.84
CA GLY A 160 15.79 -1.95 -6.16
C GLY A 160 16.24 -2.34 -7.57
N THR A 161 17.55 -2.51 -7.73
CA THR A 161 18.20 -2.93 -8.98
C THR A 161 19.13 -4.12 -8.72
N GLU A 162 19.48 -4.87 -9.76
CA GLU A 162 20.49 -5.92 -9.67
C GLU A 162 21.79 -5.42 -9.02
N ALA A 163 22.25 -4.24 -9.44
CA ALA A 163 23.50 -3.64 -8.92
C ALA A 163 23.37 -3.19 -7.46
N SER A 164 22.21 -2.68 -7.02
CA SER A 164 22.01 -2.32 -5.62
C SER A 164 21.91 -3.57 -4.75
N LEU A 165 21.13 -4.57 -5.20
CA LEU A 165 20.89 -5.82 -4.49
C LEU A 165 22.18 -6.60 -4.23
N GLN A 166 23.13 -6.61 -5.19
CA GLN A 166 24.45 -7.24 -5.01
C GLN A 166 25.29 -6.61 -3.89
N ARG A 167 25.02 -5.37 -3.51
CA ARG A 167 25.75 -4.65 -2.45
C ARG A 167 25.13 -4.81 -1.06
N LEU A 168 23.85 -5.20 -1.00
CA LEU A 168 23.17 -5.37 0.27
C LEU A 168 23.77 -6.51 1.08
N SER A 169 23.94 -6.31 2.38
CA SER A 169 24.53 -7.27 3.31
C SER A 169 23.61 -7.56 4.51
N ALA A 170 23.93 -8.59 5.26
CA ALA A 170 23.26 -8.88 6.52
C ALA A 170 23.36 -7.72 7.52
N ALA A 171 24.47 -6.96 7.48
CA ALA A 171 24.66 -5.78 8.33
C ALA A 171 23.68 -4.67 7.96
N ASP A 172 23.47 -4.42 6.66
CA ASP A 172 22.51 -3.42 6.19
C ASP A 172 21.08 -3.79 6.64
N CYS A 173 20.69 -5.07 6.53
CA CYS A 173 19.40 -5.56 7.02
C CYS A 173 19.26 -5.37 8.53
N GLN A 174 20.31 -5.67 9.32
CA GLN A 174 20.30 -5.46 10.77
C GLN A 174 20.18 -3.99 11.13
N ASP A 175 20.89 -3.11 10.43
CA ASP A 175 20.85 -1.67 10.67
C ASP A 175 19.48 -1.09 10.32
N PHE A 176 18.87 -1.48 9.19
CA PHE A 176 17.52 -1.12 8.82
C PHE A 176 16.51 -1.53 9.89
N LEU A 177 16.56 -2.79 10.32
CA LEU A 177 15.72 -3.31 11.40
C LEU A 177 15.94 -2.53 12.71
N ARG A 178 17.20 -2.28 13.08
CA ARG A 178 17.56 -1.58 14.32
C ARG A 178 17.10 -0.13 14.35
N LEU A 179 17.17 0.56 13.22
CA LEU A 179 16.82 1.98 13.10
C LEU A 179 15.33 2.21 12.99
N LEU A 180 14.62 1.38 12.23
CA LEU A 180 13.25 1.65 11.82
C LEU A 180 12.20 0.77 12.53
N TYR A 181 12.53 -0.46 12.92
CA TYR A 181 11.62 -1.32 13.67
C TYR A 181 11.76 -1.03 15.17
N THR A 182 11.14 0.05 15.59
CA THR A 182 11.19 0.55 16.98
C THR A 182 9.79 0.70 17.55
N PRO A 183 9.59 0.63 18.88
CA PRO A 183 8.25 0.75 19.48
C PRO A 183 7.47 1.98 19.02
N GLY A 184 8.12 3.15 18.91
CA GLY A 184 7.46 4.39 18.49
C GLY A 184 7.12 4.44 17.00
N ASN A 185 7.74 3.57 16.18
CA ASN A 185 7.56 3.52 14.74
C ASN A 185 6.66 2.35 14.29
N MET A 186 6.11 1.58 15.24
CA MET A 186 5.28 0.41 14.96
C MET A 186 3.91 0.53 15.60
N VAL A 187 2.97 -0.23 15.05
CA VAL A 187 1.64 -0.48 15.62
C VAL A 187 1.37 -1.97 15.60
N LEU A 188 1.12 -2.56 16.76
CA LEU A 188 0.61 -3.92 16.87
C LEU A 188 -0.89 -3.90 16.60
N PHE A 189 -1.37 -4.76 15.72
CA PHE A 189 -2.81 -4.89 15.46
C PHE A 189 -3.27 -6.34 15.62
N GLY A 190 -4.54 -6.50 15.96
CA GLY A 190 -5.16 -7.82 16.04
C GLY A 190 -6.67 -7.78 15.88
N ILE A 191 -7.21 -8.85 15.31
CA ILE A 191 -8.64 -9.09 15.19
C ILE A 191 -8.94 -10.55 15.46
N GLY A 192 -9.98 -10.86 16.28
CA GLY A 192 -10.35 -12.23 16.59
C GLY A 192 -11.22 -12.36 17.84
N ASP A 193 -11.45 -13.61 18.28
CA ASP A 193 -12.30 -13.91 19.44
C ASP A 193 -11.48 -14.01 20.75
N THR A 194 -10.61 -13.06 20.97
CA THR A 194 -9.87 -12.93 22.23
C THR A 194 -10.44 -11.76 23.02
N ASP A 195 -10.51 -11.89 24.34
CA ASP A 195 -10.86 -10.76 25.19
C ASP A 195 -9.81 -9.63 25.02
N PRO A 196 -10.22 -8.33 24.86
CA PRO A 196 -9.29 -7.24 24.63
C PRO A 196 -8.21 -7.09 25.70
N ASP A 197 -8.58 -7.22 26.98
CA ASP A 197 -7.61 -7.13 28.08
C ASP A 197 -6.58 -8.27 28.02
N ARG A 198 -7.03 -9.45 27.61
CA ARG A 198 -6.14 -10.59 27.40
C ARG A 198 -5.18 -10.34 26.23
N PHE A 199 -5.69 -9.73 25.13
CA PHE A 199 -4.85 -9.35 24.00
C PHE A 199 -3.75 -8.37 24.44
N PHE A 200 -4.09 -7.31 25.16
CA PHE A 200 -3.11 -6.32 25.62
C PHE A 200 -2.13 -6.87 26.66
N ARG A 201 -2.58 -7.77 27.55
CA ARG A 201 -1.65 -8.50 28.45
C ARG A 201 -0.65 -9.37 27.69
N MET A 202 -1.06 -10.03 26.60
CA MET A 202 -0.14 -10.78 25.72
C MET A 202 0.81 -9.83 24.99
N ALA A 203 0.30 -8.70 24.49
CA ALA A 203 1.10 -7.65 23.86
C ALA A 203 2.19 -7.14 24.82
N GLU A 204 1.85 -6.80 26.05
CA GLU A 204 2.82 -6.37 27.06
C GLU A 204 3.86 -7.45 27.36
N ARG A 205 3.45 -8.74 27.44
CA ARG A 205 4.37 -9.86 27.67
C ARG A 205 5.40 -10.01 26.56
N HIS A 206 5.01 -9.86 25.29
CA HIS A 206 5.89 -10.16 24.14
C HIS A 206 6.64 -8.93 23.64
N PHE A 207 6.07 -7.74 23.80
CA PHE A 207 6.65 -6.49 23.30
C PHE A 207 7.08 -5.54 24.41
N GLY A 208 6.50 -5.60 25.60
CA GLY A 208 6.69 -4.59 26.65
C GLY A 208 8.15 -4.42 27.13
N ALA A 209 8.99 -5.43 27.01
CA ALA A 209 10.42 -5.34 27.31
C ALA A 209 11.28 -4.84 26.13
N PHE A 210 10.71 -4.73 24.94
CA PHE A 210 11.40 -4.29 23.75
C PHE A 210 11.82 -2.82 23.88
N ARG A 211 13.12 -2.55 23.81
CA ARG A 211 13.70 -1.21 23.93
C ARG A 211 14.60 -0.93 22.75
N ARG A 212 14.16 -0.04 21.88
CA ARG A 212 14.98 0.61 20.85
C ARG A 212 14.56 2.08 20.79
N PRO A 213 15.51 3.03 20.80
CA PRO A 213 15.17 4.44 20.65
C PRO A 213 14.57 4.67 19.27
N THR A 214 13.48 5.40 19.22
CA THR A 214 12.89 5.83 17.95
C THR A 214 13.56 7.13 17.51
N VAL A 215 14.36 7.05 16.46
CA VAL A 215 14.92 8.23 15.81
C VAL A 215 14.11 8.47 14.53
N ARG A 216 13.18 9.42 14.58
CA ARG A 216 12.44 9.82 13.38
C ARG A 216 13.34 10.67 12.49
N GLN A 217 13.67 10.16 11.33
CA GLN A 217 14.18 11.00 10.25
C GLN A 217 12.95 11.53 9.48
N PRO A 218 12.79 12.86 9.36
CA PRO A 218 11.70 13.39 8.57
C PRO A 218 11.88 12.99 7.11
N ARG A 219 10.84 12.44 6.49
CA ARG A 219 10.81 12.23 5.05
C ARG A 219 10.89 13.57 4.35
N ILE A 220 11.77 13.67 3.36
CA ILE A 220 11.91 14.88 2.55
C ILE A 220 10.81 14.83 1.49
N GLN A 221 10.02 15.91 1.40
CA GLN A 221 8.99 16.02 0.37
C GLN A 221 9.63 15.92 -1.01
N PRO A 222 9.12 15.06 -1.90
CA PRO A 222 9.73 14.86 -3.20
C PRO A 222 9.63 16.13 -4.07
N THR A 223 10.69 16.44 -4.78
CA THR A 223 10.62 17.41 -5.87
C THR A 223 9.95 16.70 -7.05
N VAL A 224 8.81 17.23 -7.47
CA VAL A 224 8.12 16.72 -8.65
C VAL A 224 8.86 17.18 -9.90
N MET A 225 9.18 16.24 -10.77
CA MET A 225 9.83 16.53 -12.05
C MET A 225 8.90 17.31 -12.99
N PRO A 226 9.45 18.11 -13.91
CA PRO A 226 8.64 18.71 -14.96
C PRO A 226 7.84 17.67 -15.73
N MET A 227 6.66 18.06 -16.25
CA MET A 227 5.85 17.15 -17.04
C MET A 227 6.63 16.55 -18.20
N PHE A 228 6.42 15.26 -18.43
CA PHE A 228 7.06 14.51 -19.49
C PHE A 228 6.03 13.73 -20.33
N ALA A 229 6.41 13.42 -21.57
CA ALA A 229 5.71 12.49 -22.42
C ALA A 229 6.74 11.57 -23.08
N GLU A 230 6.95 10.41 -22.49
CA GLU A 230 7.99 9.47 -22.90
C GLU A 230 7.36 8.23 -23.54
N THR A 231 8.04 7.67 -24.53
CA THR A 231 7.70 6.38 -25.14
C THR A 231 8.95 5.50 -25.13
N ARG A 232 8.81 4.29 -24.65
CA ARG A 232 9.87 3.28 -24.62
C ARG A 232 9.44 2.07 -25.46
N THR A 233 10.36 1.53 -26.22
CA THR A 233 10.17 0.23 -26.90
C THR A 233 10.58 -0.87 -25.95
N VAL A 234 9.63 -1.77 -25.64
CA VAL A 234 9.82 -2.92 -24.78
C VAL A 234 9.30 -4.18 -25.50
N ASP A 235 9.69 -5.36 -25.05
CA ASP A 235 9.13 -6.60 -25.58
C ASP A 235 7.71 -6.80 -25.05
N THR A 236 6.72 -6.43 -25.85
CA THR A 236 5.30 -6.53 -25.47
C THR A 236 4.41 -6.72 -26.69
N HIS A 237 3.27 -7.38 -26.51
CA HIS A 237 2.24 -7.57 -27.53
C HIS A 237 1.19 -6.47 -27.54
N GLN A 238 1.18 -5.60 -26.55
CA GLN A 238 0.20 -4.53 -26.37
C GLN A 238 0.91 -3.21 -26.05
N ALA A 239 0.33 -2.10 -26.49
CA ALA A 239 0.73 -0.80 -25.97
C ALA A 239 0.19 -0.62 -24.54
N HIS A 240 1.07 -0.31 -23.61
CA HIS A 240 0.72 0.07 -22.25
C HIS A 240 0.93 1.55 -22.09
N THR A 241 -0.08 2.27 -21.61
CA THR A 241 0.04 3.72 -21.37
C THR A 241 -0.43 4.04 -19.96
N ILE A 242 0.40 4.76 -19.23
CA ILE A 242 0.08 5.37 -17.95
C ILE A 242 0.19 6.87 -18.07
N ILE A 243 -0.80 7.59 -17.56
CA ILE A 243 -0.75 9.03 -17.34
C ILE A 243 -0.94 9.30 -15.86
N GLY A 244 -0.34 10.36 -15.34
CA GLY A 244 -0.51 10.68 -13.94
C GLY A 244 -0.09 12.09 -13.59
N VAL A 245 -0.57 12.51 -12.43
CA VAL A 245 -0.29 13.81 -11.84
C VAL A 245 0.08 13.64 -10.37
N PRO A 246 1.05 14.40 -9.86
CA PRO A 246 1.26 14.49 -8.43
C PRO A 246 0.05 15.17 -7.77
N THR A 247 -0.29 14.68 -6.58
CA THR A 247 -1.41 15.19 -5.80
C THR A 247 -0.98 15.48 -4.36
N PHE A 248 -1.93 15.73 -3.49
CA PHE A 248 -1.70 16.02 -2.09
C PHE A 248 -1.59 14.73 -1.26
N GLY A 249 -0.93 14.83 -0.11
CA GLY A 249 -0.75 13.72 0.81
C GLY A 249 -2.02 13.31 1.55
N MET A 250 -1.90 12.22 2.32
CA MET A 250 -3.01 11.59 3.03
C MET A 250 -3.67 12.44 4.12
N HIS A 251 -3.03 13.51 4.57
CA HIS A 251 -3.58 14.41 5.60
C HIS A 251 -4.39 15.58 5.03
N ASP A 252 -4.46 15.73 3.71
CA ASP A 252 -5.22 16.78 3.03
C ASP A 252 -6.65 16.32 2.76
N ASP A 253 -7.64 17.10 3.17
CA ASP A 253 -9.06 16.75 2.97
C ASP A 253 -9.50 16.74 1.50
N ARG A 254 -8.74 17.38 0.59
CA ARG A 254 -8.98 17.30 -0.86
C ARG A 254 -8.82 15.86 -1.40
N ARG A 255 -8.25 14.95 -0.63
CA ARG A 255 -8.21 13.52 -0.98
C ARG A 255 -9.60 12.91 -1.17
N TYR A 256 -10.63 13.36 -0.45
CA TYR A 256 -11.97 12.76 -0.55
C TYR A 256 -12.64 13.00 -1.90
N PRO A 257 -12.69 14.23 -2.44
CA PRO A 257 -13.16 14.43 -3.81
C PRO A 257 -12.27 13.73 -4.84
N LEU A 258 -10.95 13.62 -4.62
CA LEU A 258 -10.04 12.88 -5.51
C LEU A 258 -10.34 11.37 -5.50
N LEU A 259 -10.57 10.77 -4.33
CA LEU A 259 -10.96 9.36 -4.22
C LEU A 259 -12.32 9.07 -4.88
N LEU A 260 -13.30 9.97 -4.71
CA LEU A 260 -14.58 9.84 -5.39
C LEU A 260 -14.43 9.96 -6.91
N LEU A 261 -13.60 10.91 -7.38
CA LEU A 261 -13.27 11.07 -8.80
C LEU A 261 -12.62 9.81 -9.37
N ASN A 262 -11.63 9.26 -8.66
CA ASN A 262 -10.94 8.03 -9.04
C ASN A 262 -11.93 6.88 -9.23
N ASN A 263 -12.80 6.66 -8.25
CA ASN A 263 -13.81 5.61 -8.33
C ASN A 263 -14.75 5.79 -9.53
N LEU A 264 -15.11 7.03 -9.84
CA LEU A 264 -15.96 7.37 -10.98
C LEU A 264 -15.27 7.18 -12.32
N LEU A 265 -13.97 7.52 -12.42
CA LEU A 265 -13.17 7.46 -13.65
C LEU A 265 -12.84 6.04 -14.07
N GLY A 266 -12.10 5.33 -13.24
CA GLY A 266 -11.55 4.02 -13.55
C GLY A 266 -11.53 3.09 -12.34
N GLY A 267 -12.43 3.29 -11.37
CA GLY A 267 -12.60 2.39 -10.24
C GLY A 267 -13.11 1.00 -10.66
N PRO A 268 -13.30 0.07 -9.71
CA PRO A 268 -13.52 -1.35 -9.99
C PRO A 268 -14.87 -1.66 -10.66
N GLY A 269 -15.76 -0.67 -10.78
CA GLY A 269 -17.06 -0.86 -11.43
C GLY A 269 -16.95 -0.90 -12.94
N MET A 270 -17.57 -1.88 -13.59
CA MET A 270 -17.66 -1.95 -15.06
C MET A 270 -18.34 -0.73 -15.70
N ASN A 271 -19.10 0.02 -14.92
CA ASN A 271 -19.77 1.27 -15.31
C ASN A 271 -18.90 2.52 -15.09
N SER A 272 -17.63 2.37 -14.70
CA SER A 272 -16.71 3.50 -14.61
C SER A 272 -16.58 4.21 -15.96
N LEU A 273 -16.38 5.52 -15.93
CA LEU A 273 -16.50 6.36 -17.15
C LEU A 273 -15.50 5.97 -18.23
N LEU A 274 -14.27 5.64 -17.86
CA LEU A 274 -13.23 5.25 -18.80
C LEU A 274 -13.45 3.82 -19.33
N ASN A 275 -13.87 2.89 -18.47
CA ASN A 275 -14.22 1.55 -18.91
C ASN A 275 -15.36 1.59 -19.95
N VAL A 276 -16.42 2.35 -19.67
CA VAL A 276 -17.52 2.54 -20.63
C VAL A 276 -17.05 3.23 -21.91
N ALA A 277 -16.21 4.27 -21.80
CA ALA A 277 -15.78 5.04 -22.96
C ALA A 277 -14.81 4.26 -23.87
N ILE A 278 -13.93 3.45 -23.32
CA ILE A 278 -12.83 2.82 -24.07
C ILE A 278 -13.13 1.35 -24.37
N ARG A 279 -13.58 0.59 -23.35
CA ARG A 279 -13.84 -0.83 -23.47
C ARG A 279 -15.23 -1.13 -23.99
N GLU A 280 -16.28 -0.71 -23.27
CA GLU A 280 -17.65 -1.14 -23.58
C GLU A 280 -18.17 -0.59 -24.91
N ARG A 281 -17.85 0.68 -25.23
CA ARG A 281 -18.34 1.31 -26.48
C ARG A 281 -17.50 1.01 -27.69
N HIS A 282 -16.21 0.81 -27.52
CA HIS A 282 -15.27 0.73 -28.64
C HIS A 282 -14.46 -0.55 -28.70
N GLY A 283 -14.35 -1.29 -27.61
CA GLY A 283 -13.51 -2.51 -27.53
C GLY A 283 -12.03 -2.25 -27.78
N TYR A 284 -11.53 -1.03 -27.48
CA TYR A 284 -10.15 -0.67 -27.78
C TYR A 284 -9.15 -1.17 -26.74
N ALA A 285 -9.55 -1.29 -25.49
CA ALA A 285 -8.70 -1.78 -24.42
C ALA A 285 -9.42 -2.85 -23.60
N TYR A 286 -8.66 -3.83 -23.11
CA TYR A 286 -9.16 -4.85 -22.19
C TYR A 286 -9.13 -4.34 -20.75
N THR A 287 -8.04 -3.68 -20.37
CA THR A 287 -7.84 -3.11 -19.04
C THR A 287 -7.81 -1.59 -19.12
N VAL A 288 -8.62 -0.95 -18.31
CA VAL A 288 -8.62 0.50 -18.10
C VAL A 288 -8.90 0.74 -16.62
N GLU A 289 -7.99 1.38 -15.94
CA GLU A 289 -8.14 1.65 -14.52
C GLU A 289 -7.55 3.00 -14.12
N SER A 290 -7.95 3.49 -12.98
CA SER A 290 -7.34 4.64 -12.33
C SER A 290 -7.06 4.33 -10.86
N ALA A 291 -5.97 4.87 -10.34
CA ALA A 291 -5.53 4.68 -8.98
C ALA A 291 -5.15 6.00 -8.31
N VAL A 292 -5.32 6.08 -7.01
CA VAL A 292 -4.82 7.17 -6.17
C VAL A 292 -3.95 6.56 -5.09
N THR A 293 -2.68 6.90 -5.12
CA THR A 293 -1.71 6.55 -4.07
C THR A 293 -1.52 7.77 -3.16
N LEU A 294 -1.83 7.62 -1.88
CA LEU A 294 -1.69 8.68 -0.88
C LEU A 294 -0.49 8.35 0.01
N MET A 295 0.50 9.22 0.00
CA MET A 295 1.68 9.16 0.86
C MET A 295 1.58 10.19 1.99
N SER A 296 2.53 10.19 2.89
CA SER A 296 2.48 11.06 4.08
C SER A 296 2.46 12.56 3.75
N ASP A 297 3.17 12.98 2.72
CA ASP A 297 3.39 14.40 2.35
C ASP A 297 3.04 14.74 0.91
N CYS A 298 2.75 13.76 0.08
CA CYS A 298 2.35 13.92 -1.32
C CYS A 298 1.39 12.79 -1.72
N GLY A 299 0.97 12.79 -2.97
CA GLY A 299 0.18 11.72 -3.57
C GLY A 299 0.40 11.65 -5.07
N LEU A 300 -0.17 10.64 -5.67
CA LEU A 300 -0.15 10.39 -7.09
C LEU A 300 -1.53 9.89 -7.53
N MET A 301 -2.07 10.46 -8.61
CA MET A 301 -3.20 9.86 -9.30
C MET A 301 -2.76 9.41 -10.68
N THR A 302 -3.06 8.17 -11.03
CA THR A 302 -2.73 7.57 -12.31
C THR A 302 -3.98 7.09 -13.05
N ILE A 303 -3.90 7.06 -14.38
CA ILE A 303 -4.83 6.36 -15.26
C ILE A 303 -3.98 5.49 -16.18
N TYR A 304 -4.29 4.20 -16.19
CA TYR A 304 -3.62 3.21 -17.03
C TYR A 304 -4.59 2.57 -18.01
N PHE A 305 -4.12 2.24 -19.21
CA PHE A 305 -4.80 1.37 -20.14
C PHE A 305 -3.82 0.53 -20.96
N GLY A 306 -4.21 -0.73 -21.20
CA GLY A 306 -3.53 -1.65 -22.11
C GLY A 306 -4.40 -1.88 -23.36
N CYS A 307 -3.83 -1.67 -24.56
CA CYS A 307 -4.57 -1.77 -25.81
C CYS A 307 -3.67 -2.20 -26.99
N ASP A 308 -4.28 -2.51 -28.14
CA ASP A 308 -3.52 -2.63 -29.39
C ASP A 308 -2.87 -1.25 -29.73
N GLU A 309 -1.63 -1.25 -30.20
CA GLU A 309 -0.85 -0.05 -30.50
C GLU A 309 -1.63 0.94 -31.42
N ARG A 310 -2.31 0.42 -32.45
CA ARG A 310 -3.14 1.23 -33.37
C ARG A 310 -4.25 2.01 -32.66
N HIS A 311 -4.65 1.60 -31.46
CA HIS A 311 -5.71 2.23 -30.67
C HIS A 311 -5.19 3.17 -29.59
N ALA A 312 -3.89 3.13 -29.23
CA ALA A 312 -3.32 3.90 -28.11
C ALA A 312 -3.65 5.39 -28.18
N LYS A 313 -3.47 6.02 -29.34
CA LYS A 313 -3.81 7.43 -29.55
C LYS A 313 -5.31 7.72 -29.35
N ARG A 314 -6.19 6.82 -29.77
CA ARG A 314 -7.64 6.98 -29.61
C ARG A 314 -8.08 6.79 -28.16
N CYS A 315 -7.48 5.84 -27.46
CA CYS A 315 -7.71 5.64 -26.02
C CYS A 315 -7.32 6.91 -25.25
N LEU A 316 -6.14 7.47 -25.50
CA LEU A 316 -5.69 8.71 -24.87
C LEU A 316 -6.69 9.87 -25.14
N GLN A 317 -7.14 10.04 -26.38
CA GLN A 317 -8.15 11.06 -26.72
C GLN A 317 -9.48 10.85 -25.99
N LEU A 318 -9.88 9.62 -25.70
CA LEU A 318 -11.10 9.33 -24.93
C LEU A 318 -10.89 9.63 -23.44
N VAL A 319 -9.69 9.39 -22.91
CA VAL A 319 -9.30 9.82 -21.55
C VAL A 319 -9.39 11.35 -21.45
N ASP A 320 -8.72 12.08 -22.36
CA ASP A 320 -8.72 13.55 -22.38
C ASP A 320 -10.14 14.11 -22.43
N ARG A 321 -10.97 13.64 -23.36
CA ARG A 321 -12.37 14.09 -23.47
C ARG A 321 -13.19 13.82 -22.21
N THR A 322 -12.90 12.71 -21.51
CA THR A 322 -13.61 12.36 -20.28
C THR A 322 -13.20 13.29 -19.15
N LEU A 323 -11.90 13.55 -19.01
CA LEU A 323 -11.34 14.49 -18.04
C LEU A 323 -11.82 15.92 -18.29
N ASP A 324 -11.73 16.41 -19.55
CA ASP A 324 -12.19 17.76 -19.95
C ASP A 324 -13.67 17.98 -19.64
N ARG A 325 -14.51 16.98 -19.91
CA ARG A 325 -15.93 17.04 -19.58
C ARG A 325 -16.17 17.17 -18.09
N LEU A 326 -15.46 16.40 -17.26
CA LEU A 326 -15.59 16.46 -15.80
C LEU A 326 -15.03 17.75 -15.22
N ALA A 327 -13.97 18.31 -15.81
CA ALA A 327 -13.38 19.59 -15.42
C ALA A 327 -14.22 20.79 -15.82
N SER A 328 -14.89 20.74 -16.99
CA SER A 328 -15.67 21.86 -17.55
C SER A 328 -17.14 21.86 -17.14
N THR A 329 -17.71 20.70 -16.81
CA THR A 329 -19.15 20.55 -16.56
C THR A 329 -19.40 20.08 -15.14
N THR A 330 -20.15 20.85 -14.39
CA THR A 330 -20.56 20.45 -13.02
C THR A 330 -21.59 19.32 -13.10
N MET A 331 -21.33 18.22 -12.36
CA MET A 331 -22.29 17.11 -12.27
C MET A 331 -23.61 17.57 -11.65
N SER A 332 -24.71 17.04 -12.16
CA SER A 332 -26.02 17.22 -11.53
C SER A 332 -26.05 16.55 -10.15
N GLY A 333 -26.86 17.05 -9.21
CA GLY A 333 -27.04 16.44 -7.90
C GLY A 333 -27.36 14.96 -7.98
N ARG A 334 -28.26 14.55 -8.88
CA ARG A 334 -28.63 13.13 -9.08
C ARG A 334 -27.43 12.26 -9.50
N GLN A 335 -26.54 12.76 -10.35
CA GLN A 335 -25.35 12.02 -10.77
C GLN A 335 -24.33 11.91 -9.64
N LEU A 336 -24.11 13.00 -8.91
CA LEU A 336 -23.22 13.03 -7.76
C LEU A 336 -23.71 12.08 -6.66
N ASP A 337 -25.00 12.10 -6.34
CA ASP A 337 -25.59 11.20 -5.33
C ASP A 337 -25.46 9.73 -5.73
N ALA A 338 -25.63 9.41 -7.02
CA ALA A 338 -25.43 8.08 -7.55
C ALA A 338 -23.96 7.62 -7.39
N ALA A 339 -22.99 8.49 -7.72
CA ALA A 339 -21.56 8.19 -7.55
C ALA A 339 -21.18 7.95 -6.09
N LYS A 340 -21.66 8.81 -5.18
CA LYS A 340 -21.45 8.66 -3.73
C LYS A 340 -22.05 7.35 -3.22
N LYS A 341 -23.29 7.04 -3.57
CA LYS A 341 -23.96 5.80 -3.18
C LYS A 341 -23.21 4.57 -3.66
N GLN A 342 -22.72 4.59 -4.91
CA GLN A 342 -21.93 3.48 -5.47
C GLN A 342 -20.64 3.29 -4.67
N TYR A 343 -19.87 4.37 -4.46
CA TYR A 343 -18.58 4.28 -3.76
C TYR A 343 -18.75 3.86 -2.30
N SER A 344 -19.74 4.42 -1.58
CA SER A 344 -20.08 4.01 -0.21
C SER A 344 -20.44 2.53 -0.13
N GLY A 345 -21.25 2.03 -1.09
CA GLY A 345 -21.58 0.61 -1.17
C GLY A 345 -20.37 -0.29 -1.42
N GLN A 346 -19.44 0.14 -2.29
CA GLN A 346 -18.20 -0.60 -2.55
C GLN A 346 -17.28 -0.63 -1.31
N MET A 347 -17.15 0.48 -0.58
CA MET A 347 -16.40 0.52 0.68
C MET A 347 -17.00 -0.42 1.72
N LEU A 348 -18.34 -0.45 1.83
CA LEU A 348 -19.02 -1.37 2.74
C LEU A 348 -18.79 -2.84 2.36
N VAL A 349 -18.87 -3.18 1.08
CA VAL A 349 -18.57 -4.55 0.59
C VAL A 349 -17.10 -4.92 0.86
N ALA A 350 -16.16 -4.00 0.59
CA ALA A 350 -14.74 -4.22 0.86
C ALA A 350 -14.45 -4.44 2.36
N SER A 351 -15.19 -3.78 3.25
CA SER A 351 -15.06 -3.95 4.71
C SER A 351 -15.50 -5.33 5.24
N ALA A 352 -16.15 -6.14 4.41
CA ALA A 352 -16.46 -7.53 4.74
C ALA A 352 -15.20 -8.43 4.76
N SER A 353 -14.10 -8.00 4.12
CA SER A 353 -12.81 -8.67 4.23
C SER A 353 -12.23 -8.48 5.62
N LEU A 354 -12.09 -9.57 6.36
CA LEU A 354 -11.50 -9.55 7.69
C LEU A 354 -10.01 -9.18 7.64
N GLU A 355 -9.30 -9.69 6.63
CA GLU A 355 -7.90 -9.35 6.36
C GLU A 355 -7.76 -7.86 6.05
N GLY A 356 -8.49 -7.37 5.05
CA GLY A 356 -8.48 -5.95 4.70
C GLY A 356 -8.78 -5.04 5.90
N THR A 357 -9.71 -5.45 6.78
CA THR A 357 -10.01 -4.72 8.02
C THR A 357 -8.82 -4.74 8.99
N ALA A 358 -8.18 -5.89 9.19
CA ALA A 358 -7.05 -6.02 10.12
C ALA A 358 -5.86 -5.14 9.68
N LEU A 359 -5.49 -5.23 8.41
CA LEU A 359 -4.39 -4.45 7.83
C LEU A 359 -4.69 -2.94 7.84
N SER A 360 -5.89 -2.56 7.40
CA SER A 360 -6.35 -1.17 7.40
C SER A 360 -6.35 -0.54 8.79
N MET A 361 -6.78 -1.30 9.81
CA MET A 361 -6.77 -0.86 11.21
C MET A 361 -5.37 -0.53 11.71
N GLY A 362 -4.39 -1.41 11.45
CA GLY A 362 -2.99 -1.19 11.79
C GLY A 362 -2.41 0.06 11.13
N LYS A 363 -2.63 0.19 9.82
CA LYS A 363 -2.20 1.35 9.03
C LYS A 363 -2.88 2.65 9.48
N SER A 364 -4.17 2.61 9.76
CA SER A 364 -4.91 3.79 10.21
C SER A 364 -4.36 4.34 11.52
N VAL A 365 -4.13 3.48 12.53
CA VAL A 365 -3.52 3.91 13.80
C VAL A 365 -2.08 4.39 13.60
N MET A 366 -1.32 3.76 12.70
CA MET A 366 0.04 4.18 12.38
C MET A 366 0.08 5.61 11.83
N ARG A 367 -0.80 5.92 10.88
CA ARG A 367 -0.82 7.17 10.12
C ARG A 367 -1.61 8.29 10.78
N PHE A 368 -2.75 7.98 11.42
CA PHE A 368 -3.70 8.95 11.96
C PHE A 368 -3.82 8.91 13.49
N GLY A 369 -3.18 7.95 14.15
CA GLY A 369 -3.28 7.77 15.61
C GLY A 369 -4.57 7.11 16.07
N THR A 370 -5.55 6.94 15.18
CA THR A 370 -6.86 6.32 15.45
C THR A 370 -7.31 5.50 14.25
N VAL A 371 -8.27 4.59 14.46
CA VAL A 371 -8.91 3.86 13.37
C VAL A 371 -9.93 4.77 12.70
N THR A 372 -9.78 4.96 11.39
CA THR A 372 -10.82 5.60 10.58
C THR A 372 -11.82 4.53 10.16
N THR A 373 -13.07 4.67 10.56
CA THR A 373 -14.11 3.69 10.25
C THR A 373 -14.69 3.86 8.85
N VAL A 374 -15.39 2.83 8.34
CA VAL A 374 -16.06 2.91 7.03
C VAL A 374 -17.18 3.96 7.07
N GLU A 375 -17.85 4.09 8.20
CA GLU A 375 -18.88 5.10 8.43
C GLU A 375 -18.30 6.51 8.32
N GLU A 376 -17.18 6.78 8.99
CA GLU A 376 -16.49 8.08 8.92
C GLU A 376 -16.02 8.40 7.49
N LEU A 377 -15.46 7.41 6.77
CA LEU A 377 -15.07 7.59 5.37
C LEU A 377 -16.29 7.85 4.49
N THR A 378 -17.39 7.13 4.71
CA THR A 378 -18.65 7.31 3.99
C THR A 378 -19.19 8.72 4.21
N ASP A 379 -19.19 9.23 5.44
CA ASP A 379 -19.65 10.58 5.76
C ASP A 379 -18.79 11.64 5.04
N ARG A 380 -17.47 11.46 5.01
CA ARG A 380 -16.56 12.35 4.26
C ARG A 380 -16.84 12.33 2.75
N ILE A 381 -17.05 11.17 2.16
CA ILE A 381 -17.42 11.03 0.74
C ILE A 381 -18.81 11.63 0.47
N CYS A 382 -19.77 11.41 1.34
CA CYS A 382 -21.11 12.01 1.22
C CYS A 382 -21.08 13.54 1.32
N GLY A 383 -20.11 14.10 2.05
CA GLY A 383 -19.88 15.55 2.14
C GLY A 383 -19.28 16.20 0.90
N VAL A 384 -18.74 15.43 -0.05
CA VAL A 384 -18.12 15.98 -1.28
C VAL A 384 -19.15 16.74 -2.12
N THR A 385 -18.79 17.93 -2.57
CA THR A 385 -19.63 18.76 -3.46
C THR A 385 -19.28 18.56 -4.93
N ALA A 386 -20.21 18.92 -5.83
CA ALA A 386 -19.98 18.87 -7.27
C ALA A 386 -18.85 19.83 -7.71
N SER A 387 -18.66 20.96 -7.02
CA SER A 387 -17.54 21.88 -7.28
C SER A 387 -16.21 21.24 -6.94
N GLN A 388 -16.09 20.62 -5.76
CA GLN A 388 -14.86 19.93 -5.33
C GLN A 388 -14.50 18.77 -6.28
N LEU A 389 -15.50 18.02 -6.77
CA LEU A 389 -15.26 16.96 -7.75
C LEU A 389 -14.75 17.53 -9.09
N ARG A 390 -15.33 18.64 -9.56
CA ARG A 390 -14.88 19.34 -10.76
C ARG A 390 -13.46 19.90 -10.59
N GLU A 391 -13.13 20.48 -9.44
CA GLU A 391 -11.79 20.98 -9.13
C GLU A 391 -10.76 19.85 -9.11
N ALA A 392 -11.10 18.68 -8.54
CA ALA A 392 -10.27 17.49 -8.59
C ALA A 392 -10.04 17.00 -10.04
N ALA A 393 -11.08 17.02 -10.89
CA ALA A 393 -10.95 16.69 -12.31
C ALA A 393 -10.07 17.69 -13.07
N ALA A 394 -10.19 18.98 -12.77
CA ALA A 394 -9.39 20.03 -13.39
C ALA A 394 -7.90 19.94 -13.06
N LEU A 395 -7.55 19.40 -11.88
CA LEU A 395 -6.17 19.14 -11.50
C LEU A 395 -5.47 18.20 -12.48
N ILE A 396 -6.21 17.20 -13.02
CA ILE A 396 -5.67 16.15 -13.89
C ILE A 396 -5.78 16.54 -15.36
N ALA A 397 -6.89 17.18 -15.75
CA ALA A 397 -7.25 17.39 -17.15
C ALA A 397 -6.25 18.24 -17.95
N GLN A 398 -5.47 19.08 -17.30
CA GLN A 398 -4.65 20.09 -17.98
C GLN A 398 -3.15 19.78 -17.96
N ASN A 399 -2.67 18.94 -17.04
CA ASN A 399 -1.24 18.83 -16.77
C ASN A 399 -0.90 17.44 -16.21
N TYR A 400 -0.75 16.45 -17.06
CA TYR A 400 -0.28 15.13 -16.64
C TYR A 400 1.02 14.73 -17.36
N SER A 401 1.83 13.95 -16.68
CA SER A 401 2.95 13.20 -17.28
C SER A 401 2.43 11.92 -17.91
N ARG A 402 3.12 11.44 -18.94
CA ARG A 402 2.76 10.21 -19.66
C ARG A 402 3.97 9.35 -19.94
N LEU A 403 3.84 8.06 -19.70
CA LEU A 403 4.75 7.02 -20.16
C LEU A 403 3.97 6.02 -21.01
N THR A 404 4.55 5.60 -22.13
CA THR A 404 3.97 4.58 -23.01
C THR A 404 5.03 3.54 -23.35
N PHE A 405 4.70 2.27 -23.18
CA PHE A 405 5.46 1.13 -23.68
C PHE A 405 4.83 0.64 -24.98
N LEU A 406 5.68 0.47 -26.02
CA LEU A 406 5.32 -0.04 -27.35
C LEU A 406 6.23 -1.21 -27.71
#